data_d19be8afe8b50c80a9341a040fdcdcaf
#
_entry.id   d19be8afe8b50c80a9341a040fdcdcaf
#
_cell.length_a   1.000
_cell.length_b   1.000
_cell.length_c   1.000
_cell.angle_alpha   90.00
_cell.angle_beta   90.00
_cell.angle_gamma   90.00
#
_symmetry.space_group_name_H-M   'P 1'
#
loop_
_entity.id
_entity.type
_entity.pdbx_description
1 polymer ?
#
loop_
_entity_poly.entity_id
_entity_poly.type
_entity_poly.pdbx_seq_one_letter_code
_entity_poly.pdbx_strand_id
1 'polypeptide(L)'
;AEERAYIEARAAELGVASHVTIDGGPALWDGFVKPFVQAGEAYQGQYPLLVSDRYLIVDASLARAAELGTNAIAHGCTGMGNDQVRFDLAVKASGDYRIVAPIREIQKEHTQTRAYEQAYLEERGFGVRAKQKSYTINENLLGVTLSG
;
A
#
# COMPACT_ATOMS: atom_id res chain seq x y z
N ALA A 1 10.35 3.57 -14.93
CA ALA A 1 10.48 2.42 -15.83
C ALA A 1 11.12 1.22 -15.14
N GLU A 2 12.29 1.39 -14.50
CA GLU A 2 13.03 0.30 -13.83
C GLU A 2 12.27 -0.32 -12.64
N GLU A 3 11.64 0.49 -11.81
CA GLU A 3 10.88 0.02 -10.65
C GLU A 3 9.68 -0.84 -11.08
N ARG A 4 8.98 -0.43 -12.13
CA ARG A 4 7.87 -1.20 -12.68
C ARG A 4 8.33 -2.58 -13.17
N ALA A 5 9.39 -2.63 -13.95
CA ALA A 5 9.96 -3.89 -14.45
C ALA A 5 10.40 -4.81 -13.28
N TYR A 6 10.98 -4.22 -12.24
CA TYR A 6 11.33 -4.96 -11.02
C TYR A 6 10.12 -5.55 -10.32
N ILE A 7 9.03 -4.78 -10.15
CA ILE A 7 7.80 -5.26 -9.50
C ILE A 7 7.15 -6.38 -10.30
N GLU A 8 7.09 -6.25 -11.64
CA GLU A 8 6.56 -7.29 -12.54
C GLU A 8 7.38 -8.58 -12.44
N ALA A 9 8.70 -8.49 -12.48
CA ALA A 9 9.60 -9.64 -12.32
C ALA A 9 9.45 -10.30 -10.94
N ARG A 10 9.33 -9.50 -9.89
CA ARG A 10 9.14 -10.01 -8.52
C ARG A 10 7.79 -10.70 -8.35
N ALA A 11 6.73 -10.19 -8.94
CA ALA A 11 5.42 -10.84 -8.94
C ALA A 11 5.49 -12.23 -9.63
N ALA A 12 6.17 -12.31 -10.76
CA ALA A 12 6.38 -13.58 -11.46
C ALA A 12 7.22 -14.58 -10.62
N GLU A 13 8.31 -14.12 -10.00
CA GLU A 13 9.15 -14.93 -9.10
C GLU A 13 8.37 -15.51 -7.93
N LEU A 14 7.46 -14.71 -7.34
CA LEU A 14 6.61 -15.13 -6.23
C LEU A 14 5.46 -16.05 -6.67
N GLY A 15 5.28 -16.28 -7.96
CA GLY A 15 4.26 -17.19 -8.49
C GLY A 15 2.82 -16.69 -8.31
N VAL A 16 2.59 -15.37 -8.32
CA VAL A 16 1.24 -14.84 -8.25
C VAL A 16 0.43 -15.21 -9.50
N ALA A 17 -0.86 -15.45 -9.35
CA ALA A 17 -1.74 -15.87 -10.44
C ALA A 17 -1.86 -14.81 -11.56
N SER A 18 -1.83 -13.52 -11.17
CA SER A 18 -1.80 -12.40 -12.11
C SER A 18 -1.20 -11.16 -11.46
N HIS A 19 -0.57 -10.32 -12.27
CA HIS A 19 -0.08 -9.00 -11.87
C HIS A 19 -0.67 -7.93 -12.78
N VAL A 20 -1.08 -6.82 -12.21
CA VAL A 20 -1.59 -5.66 -12.95
C VAL A 20 -0.94 -4.40 -12.40
N THR A 21 -0.38 -3.59 -13.28
CA THR A 21 0.07 -2.24 -12.94
C THR A 21 -0.97 -1.23 -13.42
N ILE A 22 -1.49 -0.42 -12.51
CA ILE A 22 -2.51 0.59 -12.79
C ILE A 22 -1.87 1.98 -12.72
N ASP A 23 -2.05 2.80 -13.75
CA ASP A 23 -1.69 4.22 -13.69
C ASP A 23 -2.76 4.99 -12.92
N GLY A 24 -2.48 5.27 -11.65
CA GLY A 24 -3.36 6.02 -10.78
C GLY A 24 -3.23 7.55 -10.88
N GLY A 25 -2.27 8.07 -11.66
CA GLY A 25 -1.99 9.50 -11.75
C GLY A 25 -3.20 10.36 -12.12
N PRO A 26 -3.91 10.08 -13.23
CA PRO A 26 -5.10 10.83 -13.62
C PRO A 26 -6.22 10.79 -12.56
N ALA A 27 -6.51 9.63 -12.00
CA ALA A 27 -7.54 9.47 -10.97
C ALA A 27 -7.16 10.18 -9.65
N LEU A 28 -5.88 10.14 -9.26
CA LEU A 28 -5.38 10.89 -8.11
C LEU A 28 -5.51 12.40 -8.34
N TRP A 29 -5.17 12.87 -9.53
CA TRP A 29 -5.29 14.29 -9.88
C TRP A 29 -6.74 14.77 -9.82
N ASP A 30 -7.64 14.12 -10.54
CA ASP A 30 -9.03 14.58 -10.67
C ASP A 30 -9.84 14.34 -9.37
N GLY A 31 -9.63 13.22 -8.69
CA GLY A 31 -10.38 12.84 -7.49
C GLY A 31 -9.92 13.50 -6.20
N PHE A 32 -8.63 13.85 -6.08
CA PHE A 32 -8.07 14.34 -4.82
C PHE A 32 -7.27 15.63 -4.97
N VAL A 33 -6.27 15.68 -5.84
CA VAL A 33 -5.34 16.81 -5.91
C VAL A 33 -6.04 18.08 -6.35
N LYS A 34 -6.76 18.01 -7.46
CA LYS A 34 -7.48 19.16 -8.04
C LYS A 34 -8.56 19.72 -7.10
N PRO A 35 -9.48 18.91 -6.51
CA PRO A 35 -10.43 19.39 -5.51
C PRO A 35 -9.74 19.99 -4.28
N PHE A 36 -8.67 19.38 -3.81
CA PHE A 36 -7.91 19.87 -2.66
C PHE A 36 -7.31 21.25 -2.92
N VAL A 37 -6.68 21.43 -4.08
CA VAL A 37 -6.12 22.74 -4.51
C VAL A 37 -7.22 23.79 -4.69
N GLN A 38 -8.35 23.41 -5.29
CA GLN A 38 -9.48 24.31 -5.49
C GLN A 38 -10.14 24.76 -4.18
N ALA A 39 -10.16 23.90 -3.16
CA ALA A 39 -10.65 24.26 -1.85
C ALA A 39 -9.73 25.24 -1.11
N GLY A 40 -8.47 25.35 -1.48
CA GLY A 40 -7.50 26.21 -0.82
C GLY A 40 -7.18 25.81 0.61
N GLU A 41 -7.48 24.58 0.97
CA GLU A 41 -7.33 24.05 2.33
C GLU A 41 -5.96 23.39 2.54
N ALA A 42 -5.57 23.27 3.79
CA ALA A 42 -4.40 22.50 4.20
C ALA A 42 -4.77 21.51 5.31
N TYR A 43 -4.19 20.35 5.30
CA TYR A 43 -4.38 19.38 6.37
C TYR A 43 -3.83 19.95 7.67
N GLN A 44 -4.68 20.09 8.68
CA GLN A 44 -4.36 20.75 9.94
C GLN A 44 -3.87 22.20 9.77
N GLY A 45 -4.23 22.87 8.67
CA GLY A 45 -3.81 24.24 8.39
C GLY A 45 -2.34 24.41 8.00
N GLN A 46 -1.60 23.35 7.74
CA GLN A 46 -0.15 23.40 7.59
C GLN A 46 0.39 22.79 6.29
N TYR A 47 -0.12 21.65 5.85
CA TYR A 47 0.45 20.92 4.72
C TYR A 47 -0.63 20.19 3.89
N PRO A 48 -0.34 19.83 2.64
CA PRO A 48 -1.29 19.11 1.80
C PRO A 48 -1.55 17.69 2.30
N LEU A 49 -2.70 17.12 1.95
CA LEU A 49 -3.07 15.75 2.27
C LEU A 49 -2.26 14.75 1.43
N LEU A 50 -1.14 14.28 1.97
CA LEU A 50 -0.19 13.42 1.27
C LEU A 50 -0.59 11.94 1.20
N VAL A 51 -1.72 11.55 1.78
CA VAL A 51 -2.12 10.13 1.93
C VAL A 51 -3.36 9.76 1.11
N SER A 52 -3.81 10.63 0.24
CA SER A 52 -4.99 10.42 -0.62
C SER A 52 -4.83 9.24 -1.58
N ASP A 53 -3.61 8.92 -1.99
CA ASP A 53 -3.27 7.76 -2.80
C ASP A 53 -3.71 6.43 -2.17
N ARG A 54 -3.82 6.34 -0.83
CA ARG A 54 -4.29 5.13 -0.13
C ARG A 54 -5.72 4.78 -0.47
N TYR A 55 -6.58 5.78 -0.60
CA TYR A 55 -7.98 5.57 -1.01
C TYR A 55 -8.06 5.09 -2.46
N LEU A 56 -7.25 5.67 -3.34
CA LEU A 56 -7.18 5.24 -4.73
C LEU A 56 -6.69 3.80 -4.88
N ILE A 57 -5.70 3.39 -4.08
CA ILE A 57 -5.22 2.00 -4.03
C ILE A 57 -6.34 1.05 -3.62
N VAL A 58 -7.16 1.42 -2.63
CA VAL A 58 -8.32 0.62 -2.21
C VAL A 58 -9.33 0.51 -3.34
N ASP A 59 -9.73 1.62 -3.96
CA ASP A 59 -10.71 1.63 -5.05
C ASP A 59 -10.26 0.73 -6.21
N ALA A 60 -9.00 0.85 -6.63
CA ALA A 60 -8.43 0.02 -7.69
C ALA A 60 -8.38 -1.47 -7.29
N SER A 61 -8.07 -1.76 -6.02
CA SER A 61 -8.03 -3.14 -5.50
C SER A 61 -9.43 -3.75 -5.45
N LEU A 62 -10.44 -2.98 -5.04
CA LEU A 62 -11.84 -3.42 -5.00
C LEU A 62 -12.41 -3.66 -6.40
N ALA A 63 -12.11 -2.77 -7.36
CA ALA A 63 -12.47 -2.97 -8.75
C ALA A 63 -11.87 -4.28 -9.30
N ARG A 64 -10.59 -4.53 -9.01
CA ARG A 64 -9.94 -5.78 -9.41
C ARG A 64 -10.51 -7.00 -8.69
N ALA A 65 -10.85 -6.91 -7.43
CA ALA A 65 -11.51 -7.99 -6.68
C ALA A 65 -12.86 -8.37 -7.32
N ALA A 66 -13.65 -7.38 -7.71
CA ALA A 66 -14.92 -7.59 -8.40
C ALA A 66 -14.73 -8.31 -9.76
N GLU A 67 -13.74 -7.90 -10.56
CA GLU A 67 -13.39 -8.57 -11.83
C GLU A 67 -13.00 -10.04 -11.61
N LEU A 68 -12.32 -10.35 -10.52
CA LEU A 68 -11.87 -11.68 -10.16
C LEU A 68 -12.93 -12.52 -9.43
N GLY A 69 -14.09 -11.93 -9.13
CA GLY A 69 -15.16 -12.60 -8.39
C GLY A 69 -14.82 -12.95 -6.95
N THR A 70 -13.94 -12.16 -6.31
CA THR A 70 -13.55 -12.35 -4.90
C THR A 70 -14.01 -11.18 -4.02
N ASN A 71 -14.29 -11.47 -2.75
CA ASN A 71 -14.56 -10.46 -1.72
C ASN A 71 -13.41 -10.35 -0.71
N ALA A 72 -12.21 -10.83 -1.02
CA ALA A 72 -11.06 -10.77 -0.13
C ALA A 72 -10.02 -9.77 -0.65
N ILE A 73 -9.58 -8.88 0.24
CA ILE A 73 -8.50 -7.92 0.00
C ILE A 73 -7.35 -8.23 0.97
N ALA A 74 -6.14 -8.35 0.43
CA ALA A 74 -4.94 -8.54 1.24
C ALA A 74 -4.03 -7.31 1.17
N HIS A 75 -3.41 -6.97 2.31
CA HIS A 75 -2.38 -5.93 2.35
C HIS A 75 -1.30 -6.23 3.39
N GLY A 76 -0.13 -5.63 3.21
CA GLY A 76 1.04 -5.80 4.08
C GLY A 76 1.18 -4.72 5.17
N CYS A 77 0.13 -4.01 5.54
CA CYS A 77 0.23 -3.00 6.60
C CYS A 77 0.43 -3.66 7.96
N THR A 78 1.30 -3.04 8.76
CA THR A 78 1.52 -3.44 10.15
C THR A 78 0.30 -3.12 11.02
N GLY A 79 0.25 -3.68 12.23
CA GLY A 79 -0.77 -3.35 13.25
C GLY A 79 -0.57 -1.97 13.90
N MET A 80 0.50 -1.26 13.54
CA MET A 80 0.88 0.05 14.06
C MET A 80 0.94 1.06 12.92
N GLY A 81 0.49 2.27 13.18
CA GLY A 81 0.50 3.35 12.19
C GLY A 81 -0.85 3.60 11.53
N ASN A 82 -0.91 4.66 10.73
CA ASN A 82 -2.16 5.18 10.19
C ASN A 82 -2.63 4.50 8.90
N ASP A 83 -1.72 3.90 8.13
CA ASP A 83 -2.08 3.34 6.83
C ASP A 83 -3.03 2.16 6.96
N GLN A 84 -2.83 1.26 7.94
CA GLN A 84 -3.76 0.19 8.22
C GLN A 84 -5.19 0.68 8.46
N VAL A 85 -5.32 1.77 9.24
CA VAL A 85 -6.64 2.36 9.56
C VAL A 85 -7.32 2.87 8.29
N ARG A 86 -6.57 3.55 7.42
CA ARG A 86 -7.08 4.07 6.14
C ARG A 86 -7.53 2.94 5.22
N PHE A 87 -6.70 1.91 5.04
CA PHE A 87 -7.05 0.76 4.23
C PHE A 87 -8.27 0.03 4.78
N ASP A 88 -8.26 -0.32 6.07
CA ASP A 88 -9.36 -1.07 6.68
C ASP A 88 -10.69 -0.32 6.64
N LEU A 89 -10.68 0.98 6.98
CA LEU A 89 -11.89 1.79 6.97
C LEU A 89 -12.41 1.98 5.55
N ALA A 90 -11.55 2.24 4.57
CA ALA A 90 -11.96 2.40 3.18
C ALA A 90 -12.55 1.10 2.62
N VAL A 91 -11.92 -0.05 2.86
CA VAL A 91 -12.44 -1.36 2.45
C VAL A 91 -13.78 -1.65 3.11
N LYS A 92 -13.91 -1.46 4.43
CA LYS A 92 -15.16 -1.70 5.17
C LYS A 92 -16.30 -0.77 4.77
N ALA A 93 -15.99 0.48 4.46
CA ALA A 93 -16.99 1.44 3.98
C ALA A 93 -17.53 1.10 2.59
N SER A 94 -16.77 0.35 1.80
CA SER A 94 -17.12 -0.03 0.44
C SER A 94 -17.98 -1.30 0.35
N GLY A 95 -18.12 -2.07 1.42
CA GLY A 95 -18.95 -3.28 1.45
C GLY A 95 -18.42 -4.39 2.36
N ASP A 96 -19.00 -5.59 2.20
CA ASP A 96 -18.62 -6.77 2.99
C ASP A 96 -17.41 -7.48 2.36
N TYR A 97 -16.25 -6.93 2.61
CA TYR A 97 -14.98 -7.50 2.16
C TYR A 97 -14.19 -8.08 3.35
N ARG A 98 -13.63 -9.26 3.12
CA ARG A 98 -12.70 -9.89 4.05
C ARG A 98 -11.32 -9.25 3.89
N ILE A 99 -10.77 -8.71 4.98
CA ILE A 99 -9.42 -8.16 5.02
C ILE A 99 -8.44 -9.23 5.51
N VAL A 100 -7.37 -9.47 4.74
CA VAL A 100 -6.28 -10.38 5.06
C VAL A 100 -5.01 -9.55 5.27
N ALA A 101 -4.55 -9.47 6.51
CA ALA A 101 -3.38 -8.65 6.89
C ALA A 101 -2.34 -9.51 7.63
N PRO A 102 -1.59 -10.37 6.91
CA PRO A 102 -0.70 -11.36 7.52
C PRO A 102 0.37 -10.76 8.40
N ILE A 103 0.86 -9.56 8.09
CA ILE A 103 1.88 -8.88 8.91
C ILE A 103 1.39 -8.60 10.33
N ARG A 104 0.09 -8.35 10.51
CA ARG A 104 -0.50 -8.16 11.86
C ARG A 104 -0.46 -9.44 12.68
N GLU A 105 -0.69 -10.58 12.06
CA GLU A 105 -0.62 -11.88 12.76
C GLU A 105 0.83 -12.19 13.12
N ILE A 106 1.78 -11.99 12.22
CA ILE A 106 3.21 -12.14 12.49
C ILE A 106 3.66 -11.25 13.66
N GLN A 107 3.17 -10.00 13.73
CA GLN A 107 3.50 -9.09 14.83
C GLN A 107 3.02 -9.54 16.22
N LYS A 108 1.98 -10.35 16.28
CA LYS A 108 1.50 -10.91 17.56
C LYS A 108 2.47 -11.95 18.13
N GLU A 109 3.16 -12.65 17.26
CA GLU A 109 4.04 -13.78 17.63
C GLU A 109 5.53 -13.39 17.63
N HIS A 110 5.91 -12.37 16.86
CA HIS A 110 7.30 -11.99 16.63
C HIS A 110 7.55 -10.51 16.91
N THR A 111 8.35 -10.21 17.92
CA THR A 111 8.72 -8.83 18.28
C THR A 111 9.61 -8.17 17.22
N GLN A 112 10.43 -8.96 16.51
CA GLN A 112 11.28 -8.50 15.40
C GLN A 112 10.69 -8.92 14.05
N THR A 113 9.53 -8.41 13.72
CA THR A 113 8.74 -8.79 12.56
C THR A 113 9.54 -8.79 11.26
N ARG A 114 10.33 -7.75 11.00
CA ARG A 114 11.13 -7.64 9.77
C ARG A 114 12.21 -8.71 9.65
N ALA A 115 12.87 -9.06 10.76
CA ALA A 115 13.88 -10.11 10.76
C ALA A 115 13.22 -11.47 10.47
N TYR A 116 12.04 -11.70 11.04
CA TYR A 116 11.26 -12.90 10.76
C TYR A 116 10.82 -12.97 9.29
N GLU A 117 10.29 -11.89 8.73
CA GLU A 117 9.87 -11.81 7.33
C GLU A 117 11.04 -12.11 6.37
N GLN A 118 12.21 -11.55 6.67
CA GLN A 118 13.42 -11.79 5.89
C GLN A 118 13.83 -13.25 5.93
N ALA A 119 13.95 -13.83 7.12
CA ALA A 119 14.29 -15.23 7.32
C ALA A 119 13.29 -16.16 6.61
N TYR A 120 12.00 -15.86 6.72
CA TYR A 120 10.93 -16.61 6.07
C TYR A 120 11.06 -16.65 4.53
N LEU A 121 11.43 -15.53 3.91
CA LEU A 121 11.65 -15.44 2.48
C LEU A 121 12.93 -16.17 2.06
N GLU A 122 14.03 -15.97 2.79
CA GLU A 122 15.34 -16.60 2.53
C GLU A 122 15.26 -18.13 2.62
N GLU A 123 14.57 -18.67 3.64
CA GLU A 123 14.32 -20.12 3.78
C GLU A 123 13.56 -20.73 2.60
N ARG A 124 12.79 -19.90 1.87
CA ARG A 124 12.04 -20.31 0.68
C ARG A 124 12.74 -20.00 -0.64
N GLY A 125 14.01 -19.56 -0.55
CA GLY A 125 14.84 -19.27 -1.72
C GLY A 125 14.58 -17.92 -2.38
N PHE A 126 13.81 -17.03 -1.73
CA PHE A 126 13.57 -15.68 -2.24
C PHE A 126 14.62 -14.72 -1.74
N GLY A 127 15.29 -14.02 -2.66
CA GLY A 127 16.21 -12.94 -2.31
C GLY A 127 15.48 -11.75 -1.70
N VAL A 128 16.06 -11.14 -0.65
CA VAL A 128 15.54 -9.94 -0.02
C VAL A 128 16.47 -8.77 -0.32
N ARG A 129 15.93 -7.67 -0.87
CA ARG A 129 16.74 -6.45 -1.03
C ARG A 129 17.09 -5.89 0.35
N ALA A 130 18.37 -5.77 0.63
CA ALA A 130 18.85 -5.06 1.80
C ALA A 130 18.34 -3.61 1.79
N LYS A 131 17.53 -3.23 2.77
CA LYS A 131 17.03 -1.87 2.88
C LYS A 131 18.15 -0.99 3.46
N GLN A 132 18.76 -0.18 2.64
CA GLN A 132 19.88 0.69 3.05
C GLN A 132 19.47 1.95 3.83
N LYS A 133 18.15 2.17 4.05
CA LYS A 133 17.68 3.42 4.66
C LYS A 133 17.07 3.18 6.04
N SER A 134 17.52 3.97 7.00
CA SER A 134 17.02 3.99 8.38
C SER A 134 15.68 4.75 8.53
N TYR A 135 15.22 5.42 7.49
CA TYR A 135 14.01 6.22 7.49
C TYR A 135 13.06 5.81 6.36
N THR A 136 11.79 6.10 6.55
CA THR A 136 10.73 5.88 5.57
C THR A 136 10.49 7.15 4.75
N ILE A 137 10.38 6.99 3.44
CA ILE A 137 10.02 8.06 2.51
C ILE A 137 8.64 7.73 1.97
N ASN A 138 7.70 8.67 2.11
CA ASN A 138 6.41 8.64 1.42
C ASN A 138 6.39 9.78 0.40
N GLU A 139 6.13 9.45 -0.84
CA GLU A 139 6.19 10.37 -1.98
C GLU A 139 4.91 10.27 -2.80
N ASN A 140 4.32 11.41 -3.13
CA ASN A 140 3.22 11.52 -4.08
C ASN A 140 3.23 12.88 -4.82
N LEU A 141 2.20 13.17 -5.62
CA LEU A 141 2.11 14.40 -6.41
C LEU A 141 2.08 15.68 -5.56
N LEU A 142 1.71 15.62 -4.29
CA LEU A 142 1.61 16.78 -3.39
C LEU A 142 2.88 17.01 -2.57
N GLY A 143 3.82 16.08 -2.59
CA GLY A 143 5.09 16.24 -1.89
C GLY A 143 5.67 14.96 -1.32
N VAL A 144 6.64 15.12 -0.44
CA VAL A 144 7.41 14.03 0.17
C VAL A 144 7.39 14.20 1.68
N THR A 145 7.17 13.09 2.40
CA THR A 145 7.39 13.03 3.85
C THR A 145 8.50 12.05 4.19
N LEU A 146 9.33 12.43 5.13
CA LEU A 146 10.39 11.61 5.71
C LEU A 146 10.03 11.33 7.17
N SER A 147 10.09 10.06 7.57
CA SER A 147 9.86 9.64 8.94
C SER A 147 10.82 8.51 9.34
N GLY A 148 11.32 8.56 10.55
CA GLY A 148 12.21 7.55 11.13
C GLY A 148 12.23 7.62 12.63
#